data_20e5f242f9df3268b1dea909b3d9005f
#
_entry.id   20e5f242f9df3268b1dea909b3d9005f
#
_cell.length_a   1.000
_cell.length_b   1.000
_cell.length_c   1.000
_cell.angle_alpha   90.00
_cell.angle_beta   90.00
_cell.angle_gamma   90.00
#
_symmetry.space_group_name_H-M   'P 1'
#
loop_
_entity.id
_entity.type
_entity.pdbx_description
1 polymer ?
#
loop_
_entity_poly.entity_id
_entity_poly.type
_entity_poly.pdbx_seq_one_letter_code
_entity_poly.pdbx_strand_id
1 'polypeptide(L)' 'MVLRVEVTATGSPREITVAKSSGASVLDDAAMKAVRGWTFVPARRGDTPIAHLVDVPIRFELRN' A
#
# COMPACT_ATOMS: atom_id res chain seq x y z
N MET A 1 -9.79 3.06 -5.92
CA MET A 1 -8.37 3.42 -5.89
C MET A 1 -7.52 2.20 -5.54
N VAL A 2 -6.40 2.03 -6.19
CA VAL A 2 -5.45 0.95 -5.88
C VAL A 2 -4.07 1.55 -5.69
N LEU A 3 -3.45 1.24 -4.57
CA LEU A 3 -2.05 1.58 -4.29
C LEU A 3 -1.17 0.36 -4.50
N ARG A 4 -0.04 0.58 -5.13
CA ARG A 4 0.99 -0.44 -5.25
C ARG A 4 2.09 -0.14 -4.23
N VAL A 5 2.32 -1.09 -3.34
CA VAL A 5 3.26 -0.94 -2.24
C VAL A 5 4.40 -1.92 -2.39
N GLU A 6 5.63 -1.40 -2.40
CA GLU A 6 6.81 -2.25 -2.30
C GLU A 6 7.07 -2.52 -0.82
N VAL A 7 6.86 -3.77 -0.41
CA VAL A 7 7.05 -4.21 0.98
C VAL A 7 8.43 -4.79 1.13
N THR A 8 9.19 -4.28 2.09
CA THR A 8 10.53 -4.78 2.39
C THR A 8 10.49 -6.13 3.10
N ALA A 9 11.64 -6.78 3.20
CA ALA A 9 11.76 -8.05 3.93
C ALA A 9 11.37 -7.94 5.40
N THR A 10 11.37 -6.72 5.97
CA THR A 10 10.97 -6.46 7.35
C THR A 10 9.49 -6.15 7.51
N GLY A 11 8.73 -6.10 6.41
CA GLY A 11 7.30 -5.80 6.43
C GLY A 11 6.97 -4.31 6.39
N SER A 12 7.94 -3.47 6.11
CA SER A 12 7.73 -2.02 6.01
C SER A 12 7.46 -1.58 4.57
N PRO A 13 6.56 -0.62 4.36
CA PRO A 13 6.36 -0.05 3.03
C PRO A 13 7.57 0.79 2.63
N ARG A 14 8.23 0.43 1.55
CA ARG A 14 9.40 1.15 1.03
C ARG A 14 8.99 2.23 0.04
N GLU A 15 8.18 1.86 -0.93
CA GLU A 15 7.71 2.75 -1.97
C GLU A 15 6.22 2.51 -2.20
N ILE A 16 5.47 3.60 -2.28
CA ILE A 16 4.03 3.55 -2.51
C ILE A 16 3.72 4.35 -3.77
N THR A 17 3.11 3.70 -4.74
CA THR A 17 2.70 4.33 -5.99
C THR A 17 1.20 4.16 -6.19
N VAL A 18 0.58 5.12 -6.88
CA VAL A 18 -0.83 5.03 -7.23
C VAL A 18 -0.96 4.22 -8.51
N ALA A 19 -1.45 2.98 -8.40
CA ALA A 19 -1.71 2.13 -9.56
C ALA A 19 -3.00 2.51 -10.25
N LYS A 20 -4.03 2.89 -9.48
CA LYS A 20 -5.30 3.38 -9.99
C LYS A 20 -5.81 4.50 -9.07
N SER A 21 -5.86 5.71 -9.60
CA SER A 21 -6.29 6.89 -8.85
C SER A 21 -7.79 6.86 -8.54
N SER A 22 -8.17 7.49 -7.42
CA SER A 22 -9.56 7.75 -7.09
C SER A 22 -10.18 8.86 -7.94
N GLY A 23 -9.34 9.62 -8.66
CA GLY A 23 -9.77 10.82 -9.39
C GLY A 23 -9.62 12.11 -8.59
N ALA A 24 -9.26 12.03 -7.31
CA ALA A 24 -9.05 13.19 -6.46
C ALA A 24 -7.68 13.10 -5.77
N SER A 25 -6.78 14.05 -6.05
CA SER A 25 -5.43 14.05 -5.51
C SER A 25 -5.40 14.12 -3.98
N VAL A 26 -6.34 14.81 -3.37
CA VAL A 26 -6.45 14.91 -1.90
C VAL A 26 -6.70 13.53 -1.27
N LEU A 27 -7.58 12.73 -1.89
CA LEU A 27 -7.87 11.38 -1.41
C LEU A 27 -6.69 10.45 -1.66
N ASP A 28 -6.02 10.57 -2.79
CA ASP A 28 -4.85 9.78 -3.12
C ASP A 28 -3.72 10.03 -2.11
N ASP A 29 -3.46 11.30 -1.79
CA ASP A 29 -2.44 11.68 -0.81
C ASP A 29 -2.79 11.19 0.60
N ALA A 30 -4.04 11.30 1.01
CA ALA A 30 -4.50 10.82 2.30
C ALA A 30 -4.31 9.30 2.44
N ALA A 31 -4.65 8.55 1.38
CA ALA A 31 -4.46 7.10 1.36
C ALA A 31 -2.99 6.72 1.44
N MET A 32 -2.13 7.40 0.71
CA MET A 32 -0.69 7.14 0.74
C MET A 32 -0.09 7.38 2.12
N LYS A 33 -0.49 8.47 2.78
CA LYS A 33 -0.04 8.76 4.14
C LYS A 33 -0.50 7.70 5.14
N ALA A 34 -1.74 7.23 5.02
CA ALA A 34 -2.27 6.19 5.88
C ALA A 34 -1.49 4.89 5.71
N VAL A 35 -1.26 4.47 4.46
CA VAL A 35 -0.56 3.22 4.16
C VAL A 35 0.90 3.23 4.60
N ARG A 36 1.55 4.39 4.62
CA ARG A 36 2.92 4.52 5.12
C ARG A 36 3.07 4.10 6.58
N GLY A 37 2.01 4.23 7.36
CA GLY A 37 2.00 3.80 8.76
C GLY A 37 1.61 2.35 8.98
N TRP A 38 1.28 1.62 7.92
CA TRP A 38 0.87 0.23 8.03
C TRP A 38 2.07 -0.69 8.14
N THR A 39 1.88 -1.80 8.84
CA THR A 39 2.84 -2.90 8.90
C THR A 39 2.30 -4.03 8.03
N PHE A 40 3.13 -4.52 7.13
CA PHE A 40 2.77 -5.61 6.25
C PHE A 40 3.47 -6.90 6.67
N VAL A 41 2.87 -8.03 6.32
CA VAL A 41 3.51 -9.33 6.48
C VAL A 41 4.39 -9.54 5.26
N PRO A 42 5.71 -9.66 5.41
CA PRO A 42 6.59 -9.87 4.25
C PRO A 42 6.37 -11.24 3.64
N ALA A 43 6.51 -11.31 2.32
CA ALA A 43 6.51 -12.59 1.64
C ALA A 43 7.74 -13.39 2.09
N ARG A 44 7.61 -14.71 2.08
CA ARG A 44 8.71 -15.60 2.47
C ARG A 44 8.98 -16.60 1.37
N ARG A 45 10.25 -16.83 1.15
CA ARG A 45 10.72 -17.92 0.32
C ARG A 45 11.40 -18.95 1.22
N GLY A 46 10.67 -20.03 1.53
CA GLY A 46 11.08 -20.91 2.62
C GLY A 46 11.00 -20.14 3.96
N ASP A 47 12.10 -20.08 4.69
CA ASP A 47 12.17 -19.34 5.97
C ASP A 47 12.76 -17.93 5.81
N THR A 48 13.06 -17.51 4.58
CA THR A 48 13.71 -16.23 4.32
C THR A 48 12.68 -15.18 3.88
N PRO A 49 12.51 -14.08 4.65
CA PRO A 49 11.66 -12.97 4.22
C PRO A 49 12.25 -12.29 2.98
N ILE A 50 11.39 -11.94 2.04
CA ILE A 50 11.79 -11.26 0.80
C ILE A 50 10.93 -10.03 0.56
N ALA A 51 11.49 -9.05 -0.14
CA ALA A 51 10.74 -7.90 -0.61
C ALA A 51 9.77 -8.32 -1.71
N HIS A 52 8.59 -7.69 -1.76
CA HIS A 52 7.59 -7.99 -2.80
C HIS A 52 6.68 -6.80 -3.02
N LEU A 53 5.92 -6.84 -4.12
CA LEU A 53 4.93 -5.83 -4.45
C LEU A 53 3.54 -6.31 -4.05
N VAL A 54 2.78 -5.42 -3.44
CA VAL A 54 1.40 -5.69 -3.02
C VAL A 54 0.50 -4.60 -3.59
N ASP A 55 -0.62 -5.00 -4.18
CA ASP A 55 -1.67 -4.07 -4.59
C ASP A 55 -2.70 -3.97 -3.46
N VAL A 56 -2.89 -2.75 -2.97
CA VAL A 56 -3.81 -2.47 -1.87
C VAL A 56 -5.02 -1.74 -2.43
N PRO A 57 -6.20 -2.39 -2.49
CA PRO A 57 -7.42 -1.70 -2.89
C PRO A 57 -7.92 -0.82 -1.75
N ILE A 58 -8.22 0.43 -2.05
CA ILE A 58 -8.76 1.37 -1.08
C ILE A 58 -10.12 1.83 -1.56
N ARG A 59 -11.11 1.72 -0.70
CA ARG A 59 -12.47 2.13 -0.97
C ARG A 59 -12.80 3.33 -0.10
N PHE A 60 -13.28 4.39 -0.75
CA PHE A 60 -13.83 5.54 -0.06
C PHE A 60 -15.34 5.48 -0.13
N GLU A 61 -16.01 5.67 0.99
CA GLU A 61 -17.46 5.79 1.06
C GLU A 61 -17.83 7.17 1.57
N LEU A 62 -18.64 7.86 0.80
CA LEU A 62 -19.24 9.13 1.24
C LEU A 62 -20.58 8.80 1.90
N ARG A 63 -20.68 9.13 3.16
CA ARG A 63 -21.93 9.01 3.91
C ARG A 63 -22.54 10.39 4.08
N ASN A 64 -23.78 10.51 3.66
CA ASN A 64 -24.58 11.71 3.89
C ASN A 64 -25.37 11.57 5.19
#